data_5a55370d3a4ec7da4832f8d9f3f97db3
#
_entry.id   5a55370d3a4ec7da4832f8d9f3f97db3
#
_cell.length_a   1.000
_cell.length_b   1.000
_cell.length_c   1.000
_cell.angle_alpha   90.00
_cell.angle_beta   90.00
_cell.angle_gamma   90.00
#
_symmetry.space_group_name_H-M   'P 1'
#
loop_
_entity.id
_entity.type
_entity.pdbx_description
1 polymer ?
#
loop_
_entity_poly.entity_id
_entity_poly.type
_entity_poly.pdbx_seq_one_letter_code
_entity_poly.pdbx_strand_id
1 'polypeptide(L)'
;MIPLYQELPFTSNSYINFYKEDLPHFIVPWHYHPEIEIMYILEGTGTRFVGDHIDRYQEGDVCMVGPKLPHEWRNDDEFFKQGAGLKASCLCLFFLKDIFEENLIRLPEMNNIRQLIERSRRGIKFMGKSRDTIGSFIQRSVNDTGAARITNFISLLEMMATTDEYELLASVGFTESVNSSD
;
A
#
# COMPACT_ATOMS: atom_id res chain seq x y z
N MET A 1 -15.35 -11.50 -9.43
CA MET A 1 -14.89 -12.27 -8.23
C MET A 1 -15.29 -11.44 -7.02
N ILE A 2 -15.87 -12.06 -5.98
CA ILE A 2 -16.25 -11.35 -4.74
C ILE A 2 -14.98 -11.26 -3.88
N PRO A 3 -14.55 -10.05 -3.46
CA PRO A 3 -13.37 -9.91 -2.61
C PRO A 3 -13.64 -10.41 -1.19
N LEU A 4 -12.65 -11.02 -0.56
CA LEU A 4 -12.71 -11.49 0.81
C LEU A 4 -12.39 -10.34 1.77
N TYR A 5 -13.10 -10.22 2.87
CA TYR A 5 -12.68 -9.36 3.96
C TYR A 5 -11.49 -9.97 4.67
N GLN A 6 -10.40 -9.22 4.79
CA GLN A 6 -9.22 -9.62 5.53
C GLN A 6 -9.09 -8.81 6.81
N GLU A 7 -9.03 -9.50 7.93
CA GLU A 7 -8.67 -8.88 9.20
C GLU A 7 -7.14 -8.91 9.34
N LEU A 8 -6.53 -7.73 9.46
CA LEU A 8 -5.09 -7.62 9.64
C LEU A 8 -4.72 -7.84 11.10
N PRO A 9 -3.63 -8.56 11.41
CA PRO A 9 -3.22 -8.88 12.77
C PRO A 9 -2.56 -7.68 13.46
N PHE A 10 -3.32 -6.61 13.72
CA PHE A 10 -2.79 -5.48 14.47
C PHE A 10 -2.62 -5.80 15.95
N THR A 11 -1.47 -5.44 16.49
CA THR A 11 -1.32 -5.37 17.94
C THR A 11 -2.07 -4.13 18.43
N SER A 12 -2.87 -4.27 19.48
CA SER A 12 -3.75 -3.23 20.07
C SER A 12 -3.06 -1.91 20.45
N ASN A 13 -1.74 -1.81 20.29
CA ASN A 13 -0.91 -0.68 20.73
C ASN A 13 -0.19 0.07 19.58
N SER A 14 -0.47 -0.24 18.31
CA SER A 14 0.19 0.45 17.19
C SER A 14 -0.80 0.87 16.13
N TYR A 15 -0.83 2.16 15.83
CA TYR A 15 -1.63 2.75 14.75
C TYR A 15 -0.90 2.73 13.40
N ILE A 16 0.42 2.50 13.40
CA ILE A 16 1.28 2.40 12.22
C ILE A 16 1.99 1.07 12.29
N ASN A 17 1.64 0.14 11.40
CA ASN A 17 2.15 -1.22 11.45
C ASN A 17 2.99 -1.51 10.21
N PHE A 18 4.26 -1.87 10.44
CA PHE A 18 5.17 -2.34 9.42
C PHE A 18 5.25 -3.86 9.46
N TYR A 19 5.09 -4.48 8.31
CA TYR A 19 5.31 -5.92 8.12
C TYR A 19 6.35 -6.14 7.05
N LYS A 20 7.28 -7.04 7.32
CA LYS A 20 8.09 -7.64 6.27
C LYS A 20 7.57 -9.05 6.05
N GLU A 21 7.23 -9.34 4.81
CA GLU A 21 6.90 -10.70 4.38
C GLU A 21 8.05 -11.27 3.55
N ASP A 22 8.41 -12.51 3.84
CA ASP A 22 9.37 -13.31 3.09
C ASP A 22 8.73 -14.68 2.86
N LEU A 23 8.17 -14.91 1.67
CA LEU A 23 7.37 -16.09 1.34
C LEU A 23 7.87 -16.73 0.03
N PRO A 24 7.58 -18.02 -0.24
CA PRO A 24 7.80 -18.61 -1.55
C PRO A 24 6.99 -17.90 -2.65
N HIS A 25 5.80 -17.43 -2.33
CA HIS A 25 4.91 -16.59 -3.14
C HIS A 25 3.91 -15.89 -2.23
N PHE A 26 3.33 -14.76 -2.67
CA PHE A 26 2.27 -14.09 -1.94
C PHE A 26 1.02 -14.98 -1.90
N ILE A 27 0.40 -15.09 -0.74
CA ILE A 27 -0.67 -16.06 -0.47
C ILE A 27 -2.04 -15.44 -0.29
N VAL A 28 -2.12 -14.11 -0.13
CA VAL A 28 -3.38 -13.42 0.10
C VAL A 28 -4.13 -13.24 -1.22
N PRO A 29 -5.32 -13.85 -1.38
CA PRO A 29 -6.10 -13.76 -2.61
C PRO A 29 -6.78 -12.39 -2.72
N TRP A 30 -7.62 -12.20 -3.72
CA TRP A 30 -8.46 -11.01 -3.92
C TRP A 30 -9.23 -10.64 -2.66
N HIS A 31 -8.84 -9.53 -2.01
CA HIS A 31 -9.31 -9.14 -0.69
C HIS A 31 -9.45 -7.63 -0.53
N TYR A 32 -10.04 -7.22 0.59
CA TYR A 32 -10.10 -5.83 1.03
C TYR A 32 -10.05 -5.75 2.56
N HIS A 33 -9.62 -4.59 3.08
CA HIS A 33 -9.56 -4.25 4.50
C HIS A 33 -9.77 -2.74 4.72
N PRO A 34 -10.09 -2.27 5.93
CA PRO A 34 -10.37 -0.86 6.21
C PRO A 34 -9.13 0.03 6.26
N GLU A 35 -7.94 -0.55 6.36
CA GLU A 35 -6.69 0.18 6.44
C GLU A 35 -6.27 0.68 5.06
N ILE A 36 -5.40 1.70 5.09
CA ILE A 36 -4.59 2.09 3.94
C ILE A 36 -3.34 1.24 3.98
N GLU A 37 -2.97 0.65 2.84
CA GLU A 37 -1.77 -0.14 2.66
C GLU A 37 -0.78 0.58 1.75
N ILE A 38 0.49 0.61 2.16
CA ILE A 38 1.61 0.97 1.30
C ILE A 38 2.49 -0.26 1.17
N MET A 39 2.59 -0.81 -0.05
CA MET A 39 3.39 -1.99 -0.35
C MET A 39 4.61 -1.61 -1.18
N TYR A 40 5.78 -2.04 -0.74
CA TYR A 40 7.05 -1.95 -1.46
C TYR A 40 7.58 -3.34 -1.73
N ILE A 41 7.72 -3.70 -3.00
CA ILE A 41 8.21 -5.00 -3.45
C ILE A 41 9.74 -5.05 -3.32
N LEU A 42 10.23 -5.94 -2.46
CA LEU A 42 11.67 -6.18 -2.29
C LEU A 42 12.19 -7.23 -3.28
N GLU A 43 11.38 -8.26 -3.55
CA GLU A 43 11.75 -9.38 -4.43
C GLU A 43 10.48 -10.03 -4.98
N GLY A 44 10.50 -10.39 -6.26
CA GLY A 44 9.41 -11.10 -6.93
C GLY A 44 8.77 -10.30 -8.06
N THR A 45 8.08 -11.05 -8.92
CA THR A 45 7.32 -10.54 -10.06
C THR A 45 5.96 -11.18 -10.14
N GLY A 46 5.02 -10.51 -10.81
CA GLY A 46 3.69 -11.05 -10.96
C GLY A 46 2.70 -10.05 -11.55
N THR A 47 1.44 -10.32 -11.32
CA THR A 47 0.32 -9.47 -11.70
C THR A 47 -0.32 -8.86 -10.46
N ARG A 48 -0.50 -7.55 -10.50
CA ARG A 48 -1.23 -6.79 -9.48
C ARG A 48 -2.64 -6.49 -9.98
N PHE A 49 -3.60 -6.71 -9.10
CA PHE A 49 -5.01 -6.36 -9.29
C PHE A 49 -5.36 -5.30 -8.24
N VAL A 50 -5.88 -4.14 -8.67
CA VAL A 50 -6.34 -3.07 -7.76
C VAL A 50 -7.61 -2.48 -8.34
N GLY A 51 -8.75 -2.76 -7.71
CA GLY A 51 -10.05 -2.43 -8.27
C GLY A 51 -10.28 -3.11 -9.62
N ASP A 52 -10.58 -2.34 -10.65
CA ASP A 52 -10.72 -2.82 -12.04
C ASP A 52 -9.44 -2.72 -12.87
N HIS A 53 -8.32 -2.35 -12.26
CA HIS A 53 -7.02 -2.23 -12.91
C HIS A 53 -6.19 -3.51 -12.76
N ILE A 54 -5.57 -3.95 -13.84
CA ILE A 54 -4.68 -5.14 -13.89
C ILE A 54 -3.37 -4.70 -14.53
N ASP A 55 -2.26 -4.89 -13.84
CA ASP A 55 -0.92 -4.50 -14.30
C ASP A 55 0.15 -5.46 -13.75
N ARG A 56 1.32 -5.44 -14.34
CA ARG A 56 2.51 -6.14 -13.85
C ARG A 56 3.11 -5.43 -12.65
N TYR A 57 3.66 -6.20 -11.73
CA TYR A 57 4.56 -5.68 -10.70
C TYR A 57 5.91 -6.38 -10.73
N GLN A 58 6.91 -5.72 -10.19
CA GLN A 58 8.28 -6.22 -10.09
C GLN A 58 8.99 -5.63 -8.86
N GLU A 59 10.20 -6.12 -8.62
CA GLU A 59 11.10 -5.57 -7.60
C GLU A 59 11.24 -4.04 -7.76
N GLY A 60 11.22 -3.36 -6.63
CA GLY A 60 11.28 -1.89 -6.56
C GLY A 60 9.92 -1.19 -6.68
N ASP A 61 8.84 -1.88 -7.05
CA ASP A 61 7.52 -1.25 -7.17
C ASP A 61 6.99 -0.78 -5.81
N VAL A 62 6.41 0.42 -5.80
CA VAL A 62 5.69 1.01 -4.66
C VAL A 62 4.25 1.27 -5.07
N CYS A 63 3.32 0.75 -4.28
CA CYS A 63 1.89 0.96 -4.47
C CYS A 63 1.22 1.35 -3.15
N MET A 64 0.28 2.29 -3.21
CA MET A 64 -0.57 2.66 -2.08
C MET A 64 -2.02 2.32 -2.42
N VAL A 65 -2.67 1.54 -1.58
CA VAL A 65 -4.08 1.12 -1.72
C VAL A 65 -4.88 1.74 -0.60
N GLY A 66 -5.98 2.41 -0.96
CA GLY A 66 -6.87 3.06 -0.02
C GLY A 66 -7.82 2.10 0.71
N PRO A 67 -8.53 2.61 1.72
CA PRO A 67 -9.40 1.77 2.54
C PRO A 67 -10.52 1.12 1.70
N LYS A 68 -10.75 -0.16 1.98
CA LYS A 68 -11.78 -1.01 1.35
C LYS A 68 -11.63 -1.19 -0.18
N LEU A 69 -10.57 -0.72 -0.82
CA LEU A 69 -10.32 -0.96 -2.23
C LEU A 69 -9.85 -2.40 -2.43
N PRO A 70 -10.59 -3.26 -3.16
CA PRO A 70 -10.17 -4.63 -3.39
C PRO A 70 -8.86 -4.72 -4.16
N HIS A 71 -7.97 -5.62 -3.72
CA HIS A 71 -6.66 -5.79 -4.32
C HIS A 71 -6.08 -7.20 -4.13
N GLU A 72 -5.07 -7.54 -4.96
CA GLU A 72 -4.30 -8.79 -4.90
C GLU A 72 -2.95 -8.61 -5.60
N TRP A 73 -1.89 -9.19 -5.05
CA TRP A 73 -0.62 -9.42 -5.73
C TRP A 73 -0.43 -10.92 -5.95
N ARG A 74 -0.46 -11.35 -7.21
CA ARG A 74 -0.30 -12.75 -7.62
C ARG A 74 1.01 -12.90 -8.32
N ASN A 75 1.89 -13.73 -7.76
CA ASN A 75 3.17 -14.06 -8.40
C ASN A 75 2.98 -14.80 -9.74
N ASP A 76 4.01 -14.78 -10.57
CA ASP A 76 4.07 -15.55 -11.80
C ASP A 76 4.05 -17.06 -11.52
N ASP A 77 3.59 -17.86 -12.50
CA ASP A 77 3.43 -19.31 -12.37
C ASP A 77 4.73 -20.03 -11.96
N GLU A 78 5.87 -19.42 -12.23
CA GLU A 78 7.18 -19.95 -11.86
C GLU A 78 7.38 -20.09 -10.37
N PHE A 79 6.79 -19.19 -9.58
CA PHE A 79 6.86 -19.18 -8.11
C PHE A 79 6.13 -20.38 -7.49
N PHE A 80 5.17 -20.96 -8.20
CA PHE A 80 4.37 -22.09 -7.70
C PHE A 80 4.95 -23.45 -8.06
N LYS A 81 6.04 -23.51 -8.84
CA LYS A 81 6.69 -24.77 -9.21
C LYS A 81 7.47 -25.35 -8.03
N GLN A 82 7.33 -26.63 -7.81
CA GLN A 82 8.08 -27.35 -6.77
C GLN A 82 9.59 -27.21 -7.01
N GLY A 83 10.32 -26.76 -5.99
CA GLY A 83 11.78 -26.59 -6.08
C GLY A 83 12.23 -25.35 -6.86
N ALA A 84 11.35 -24.41 -7.17
CA ALA A 84 11.70 -23.18 -7.90
C ALA A 84 12.79 -22.34 -7.19
N GLY A 85 12.88 -22.42 -5.87
CA GLY A 85 13.84 -21.62 -5.08
C GLY A 85 13.60 -20.11 -5.16
N LEU A 86 12.50 -19.68 -5.79
CA LEU A 86 12.10 -18.29 -5.89
C LEU A 86 11.50 -17.79 -4.57
N LYS A 87 11.55 -16.48 -4.37
CA LYS A 87 11.09 -15.82 -3.18
C LYS A 87 10.30 -14.57 -3.54
N ALA A 88 9.17 -14.37 -2.87
CA ALA A 88 8.43 -13.13 -2.88
C ALA A 88 8.65 -12.41 -1.55
N SER A 89 9.08 -11.16 -1.59
CA SER A 89 9.37 -10.38 -0.39
C SER A 89 8.84 -8.95 -0.56
N CYS A 90 8.22 -8.43 0.50
CA CYS A 90 7.75 -7.05 0.53
C CYS A 90 7.87 -6.42 1.91
N LEU A 91 7.80 -5.09 1.93
CA LEU A 91 7.52 -4.28 3.11
C LEU A 91 6.12 -3.70 2.96
N CYS A 92 5.24 -4.02 3.89
CA CYS A 92 3.90 -3.45 3.96
C CYS A 92 3.78 -2.51 5.15
N LEU A 93 3.21 -1.35 4.93
CA LEU A 93 2.87 -0.38 5.94
C LEU A 93 1.36 -0.20 5.94
N PHE A 94 0.73 -0.46 7.09
CA PHE A 94 -0.71 -0.34 7.29
C PHE A 94 -1.04 0.74 8.31
N PHE A 95 -2.07 1.54 8.03
CA PHE A 95 -2.62 2.51 8.96
C PHE A 95 -4.08 2.83 8.64
N LEU A 96 -4.84 3.22 9.65
CA LEU A 96 -6.20 3.69 9.46
C LEU A 96 -6.20 5.17 9.01
N LYS A 97 -7.18 5.57 8.19
CA LYS A 97 -7.31 6.94 7.69
C LYS A 97 -7.50 7.98 8.81
N ASP A 98 -8.03 7.55 9.95
CA ASP A 98 -8.30 8.35 11.15
C ASP A 98 -7.15 8.38 12.15
N ILE A 99 -5.97 7.87 11.77
CA ILE A 99 -4.74 7.98 12.58
C ILE A 99 -4.42 9.43 12.98
N PHE A 100 -4.76 10.35 12.10
CA PHE A 100 -4.67 11.76 12.38
C PHE A 100 -6.00 12.22 12.97
N GLU A 101 -5.98 12.70 14.22
CA GLU A 101 -7.16 13.32 14.80
C GLU A 101 -7.73 14.41 13.88
N GLU A 102 -9.04 14.63 13.95
CA GLU A 102 -9.76 15.55 13.06
C GLU A 102 -9.14 16.96 13.05
N ASN A 103 -8.67 17.42 14.20
CA ASN A 103 -8.02 18.73 14.32
C ASN A 103 -6.67 18.79 13.61
N LEU A 104 -5.87 17.71 13.63
CA LEU A 104 -4.56 17.67 12.98
C LEU A 104 -4.70 17.58 11.45
N ILE A 105 -5.55 16.68 10.97
CA ILE A 105 -5.69 16.48 9.50
C ILE A 105 -6.31 17.70 8.80
N ARG A 106 -7.01 18.57 9.53
CA ARG A 106 -7.62 19.79 9.00
C ARG A 106 -6.67 20.98 8.93
N LEU A 107 -5.47 20.88 9.51
CA LEU A 107 -4.48 21.95 9.39
C LEU A 107 -4.13 22.18 7.91
N PRO A 108 -3.91 23.44 7.48
CA PRO A 108 -3.48 23.73 6.10
C PRO A 108 -2.22 22.97 5.69
N GLU A 109 -1.30 22.76 6.62
CA GLU A 109 -0.04 22.03 6.43
C GLU A 109 -0.26 20.53 6.10
N MET A 110 -1.39 19.98 6.47
CA MET A 110 -1.75 18.58 6.17
C MET A 110 -2.53 18.41 4.86
N ASN A 111 -2.74 19.49 4.11
CA ASN A 111 -3.57 19.46 2.90
C ASN A 111 -3.09 18.45 1.85
N ASN A 112 -1.76 18.37 1.64
CA ASN A 112 -1.19 17.43 0.67
C ASN A 112 -1.44 15.98 1.09
N ILE A 113 -1.22 15.65 2.36
CA ILE A 113 -1.45 14.31 2.92
C ILE A 113 -2.94 13.95 2.84
N ARG A 114 -3.85 14.89 3.16
CA ARG A 114 -5.29 14.68 3.02
C ARG A 114 -5.67 14.35 1.58
N GLN A 115 -5.13 15.06 0.59
CA GLN A 115 -5.34 14.77 -0.82
C GLN A 115 -4.74 13.43 -1.26
N LEU A 116 -3.57 13.03 -0.72
CA LEU A 116 -2.98 11.72 -0.94
C LEU A 116 -3.92 10.60 -0.46
N ILE A 117 -4.43 10.73 0.77
CA ILE A 117 -5.38 9.77 1.35
C ILE A 117 -6.64 9.65 0.47
N GLU A 118 -7.17 10.76 -0.04
CA GLU A 118 -8.33 10.71 -0.94
C GLU A 118 -7.98 10.06 -2.28
N ARG A 119 -6.83 10.38 -2.88
CA ARG A 119 -6.37 9.74 -4.12
C ARG A 119 -6.13 8.24 -3.96
N SER A 120 -5.69 7.79 -2.76
CA SER A 120 -5.43 6.37 -2.49
C SER A 120 -6.65 5.47 -2.65
N ARG A 121 -7.87 6.03 -2.58
CA ARG A 121 -9.12 5.30 -2.84
C ARG A 121 -9.19 4.69 -4.24
N ARG A 122 -8.37 5.17 -5.17
CA ARG A 122 -8.22 4.61 -6.52
C ARG A 122 -6.99 3.74 -6.68
N GLY A 123 -6.20 3.55 -5.61
CA GLY A 123 -4.88 2.95 -5.71
C GLY A 123 -3.89 3.87 -6.44
N ILE A 124 -2.68 3.96 -5.93
CA ILE A 124 -1.62 4.82 -6.48
C ILE A 124 -0.39 3.97 -6.73
N LYS A 125 0.08 3.91 -7.97
CA LYS A 125 1.39 3.37 -8.34
C LYS A 125 2.38 4.52 -8.44
N PHE A 126 3.48 4.44 -7.70
CA PHE A 126 4.56 5.41 -7.81
C PHE A 126 5.55 4.99 -8.88
N MET A 127 6.13 5.97 -9.59
CA MET A 127 7.00 5.72 -10.74
C MET A 127 8.28 6.54 -10.67
N GLY A 128 9.19 6.30 -11.61
CA GLY A 128 10.37 7.11 -11.80
C GLY A 128 11.30 7.17 -10.59
N LYS A 129 11.93 8.31 -10.43
CA LYS A 129 12.86 8.56 -9.31
C LYS A 129 12.15 8.65 -7.96
N SER A 130 10.91 9.12 -7.96
CA SER A 130 10.10 9.21 -6.74
C SER A 130 9.82 7.83 -6.17
N ARG A 131 9.51 6.82 -7.00
CA ARG A 131 9.37 5.42 -6.58
C ARG A 131 10.63 4.94 -5.85
N ASP A 132 11.81 5.15 -6.44
CA ASP A 132 13.09 4.69 -5.87
C ASP A 132 13.40 5.40 -4.54
N THR A 133 13.09 6.69 -4.46
CA THR A 133 13.28 7.49 -3.24
C THR A 133 12.32 7.03 -2.13
N ILE A 134 11.05 6.83 -2.46
CA ILE A 134 10.03 6.34 -1.53
C ILE A 134 10.40 4.94 -1.02
N GLY A 135 10.74 4.01 -1.92
CA GLY A 135 11.15 2.65 -1.55
C GLY A 135 12.36 2.63 -0.61
N SER A 136 13.38 3.43 -0.91
CA SER A 136 14.56 3.59 -0.05
C SER A 136 14.19 4.20 1.31
N PHE A 137 13.22 5.11 1.35
CA PHE A 137 12.74 5.69 2.59
C PHE A 137 12.00 4.66 3.45
N ILE A 138 11.13 3.83 2.85
CA ILE A 138 10.42 2.74 3.53
C ILE A 138 11.42 1.77 4.14
N GLN A 139 12.42 1.33 3.37
CA GLN A 139 13.45 0.37 3.85
C GLN A 139 14.19 0.85 5.10
N ARG A 140 14.61 2.13 5.13
CA ARG A 140 15.36 2.64 6.29
C ARG A 140 14.48 2.92 7.50
N SER A 141 13.17 3.13 7.31
CA SER A 141 12.22 3.51 8.36
C SER A 141 11.49 2.32 9.00
N VAL A 142 11.62 1.12 8.44
CA VAL A 142 10.85 -0.07 8.89
C VAL A 142 11.13 -0.43 10.35
N ASN A 143 12.33 -0.15 10.85
CA ASN A 143 12.74 -0.45 12.23
C ASN A 143 12.61 0.75 13.18
N ASP A 144 12.07 1.88 12.74
CA ASP A 144 11.89 3.06 13.58
C ASP A 144 10.94 2.78 14.74
N THR A 145 11.22 3.39 15.88
CA THR A 145 10.42 3.28 17.10
C THR A 145 10.16 4.65 17.71
N GLY A 146 9.19 4.73 18.61
CA GLY A 146 8.89 5.97 19.34
C GLY A 146 8.53 7.13 18.40
N ALA A 147 8.99 8.34 18.74
CA ALA A 147 8.70 9.56 17.98
C ALA A 147 9.27 9.52 16.55
N ALA A 148 10.41 8.85 16.33
CA ALA A 148 11.01 8.72 15.01
C ALA A 148 10.07 8.00 14.03
N ARG A 149 9.35 6.97 14.46
CA ARG A 149 8.35 6.28 13.63
C ARG A 149 7.26 7.23 13.14
N ILE A 150 6.76 8.10 14.01
CA ILE A 150 5.69 9.07 13.67
C ILE A 150 6.23 10.13 12.71
N THR A 151 7.39 10.72 13.01
CA THR A 151 7.95 11.79 12.18
C THR A 151 8.33 11.27 10.78
N ASN A 152 8.93 10.08 10.69
CA ASN A 152 9.27 9.47 9.41
C ASN A 152 8.04 9.01 8.65
N PHE A 153 6.99 8.53 9.33
CA PHE A 153 5.71 8.23 8.69
C PHE A 153 5.09 9.47 8.03
N ILE A 154 5.01 10.59 8.74
CA ILE A 154 4.51 11.85 8.17
C ILE A 154 5.38 12.30 7.00
N SER A 155 6.71 12.21 7.12
CA SER A 155 7.65 12.56 6.06
C SER A 155 7.47 11.66 4.81
N LEU A 156 7.22 10.37 5.01
CA LEU A 156 6.89 9.44 3.92
C LEU A 156 5.62 9.86 3.19
N LEU A 157 4.54 10.14 3.93
CA LEU A 157 3.28 10.55 3.33
C LEU A 157 3.42 11.89 2.59
N GLU A 158 4.15 12.87 3.13
CA GLU A 158 4.39 14.16 2.44
C GLU A 158 5.20 13.95 1.15
N MET A 159 6.23 13.10 1.16
CA MET A 159 7.00 12.75 -0.03
C MET A 159 6.10 12.13 -1.11
N MET A 160 5.21 11.20 -0.71
CA MET A 160 4.24 10.57 -1.62
C MET A 160 3.17 11.55 -2.11
N ALA A 161 2.80 12.53 -1.29
CA ALA A 161 1.77 13.52 -1.60
C ALA A 161 2.22 14.57 -2.62
N THR A 162 3.51 14.92 -2.61
CA THR A 162 4.09 16.03 -3.38
C THR A 162 4.74 15.63 -4.69
N THR A 163 4.86 14.33 -4.98
CA THR A 163 5.36 13.87 -6.28
C THR A 163 4.29 13.91 -7.36
N ASP A 164 4.72 14.19 -8.60
CA ASP A 164 3.91 14.05 -9.82
C ASP A 164 4.18 12.72 -10.56
N GLU A 165 5.15 11.93 -10.09
CA GLU A 165 5.53 10.65 -10.70
C GLU A 165 4.66 9.51 -10.16
N TYR A 166 3.36 9.55 -10.43
CA TYR A 166 2.42 8.51 -10.03
C TYR A 166 1.31 8.27 -11.08
N GLU A 167 0.66 7.12 -10.95
CA GLU A 167 -0.52 6.72 -11.73
C GLU A 167 -1.64 6.29 -10.78
N LEU A 168 -2.88 6.72 -11.07
CA LEU A 168 -4.08 6.23 -10.40
C LEU A 168 -4.58 4.97 -11.11
N LEU A 169 -4.81 3.91 -10.34
CA LEU A 169 -5.08 2.58 -10.90
C LEU A 169 -6.57 2.39 -11.20
N ALA A 170 -7.41 2.26 -10.18
CA ALA A 170 -8.82 1.99 -10.38
C ALA A 170 -9.56 3.15 -11.06
N SER A 171 -10.54 2.83 -11.89
CA SER A 171 -11.42 3.81 -12.52
C SER A 171 -12.31 4.52 -11.49
N VAL A 172 -12.77 5.71 -11.83
CA VAL A 172 -13.72 6.47 -10.99
C VAL A 172 -15.02 5.67 -10.80
N GLY A 173 -15.54 5.07 -11.88
CA GLY A 173 -16.77 4.30 -11.82
C GLY A 173 -16.70 3.09 -10.91
N PHE A 174 -15.54 2.41 -10.83
CA PHE A 174 -15.34 1.30 -9.90
C PHE A 174 -15.44 1.77 -8.46
N THR A 175 -14.71 2.84 -8.12
CA THR A 175 -14.67 3.34 -6.73
C THR A 175 -16.01 3.91 -6.26
N GLU A 176 -16.82 4.50 -7.14
CA GLU A 176 -18.18 4.92 -6.83
C GLU A 176 -19.10 3.73 -6.53
N SER A 177 -18.95 2.62 -7.27
CA SER A 177 -19.74 1.41 -7.05
C SER A 177 -19.43 0.74 -5.70
N VAL A 178 -18.16 0.71 -5.28
CA VAL A 178 -17.76 0.18 -3.98
C VAL A 178 -18.33 1.01 -2.83
N ASN A 179 -18.28 2.35 -2.94
CA ASN A 179 -18.77 3.26 -1.91
C ASN A 179 -20.31 3.26 -1.79
N SER A 180 -21.04 2.91 -2.84
CA SER A 180 -22.52 2.84 -2.82
C SER A 180 -23.06 1.53 -2.23
N SER A 181 -22.19 0.56 -1.97
CA SER A 181 -22.54 -0.76 -1.44
C SER A 181 -22.37 -0.86 0.10
N ASP A 182 -21.92 0.21 0.75
CA ASP A 182 -21.86 0.40 2.21
C ASP A 182 -23.12 1.12 2.71
#